data_bae6584dd2f55628f32e843590819b12
#
_entry.id   bae6584dd2f55628f32e843590819b12
#
_cell.length_a   1.000
_cell.length_b   1.000
_cell.length_c   1.000
_cell.angle_alpha   90.00
_cell.angle_beta   90.00
_cell.angle_gamma   90.00
#
_symmetry.space_group_name_H-M   'P 1'
#
loop_
_entity.id
_entity.type
_entity.pdbx_description
1 polymer ?
#
loop_
_entity_poly.entity_id
_entity_poly.type
_entity_poly.pdbx_seq_one_letter_code
_entity_poly.pdbx_strand_id
1 'polypeptide(L)'
;VMCNKLKNVIRTGWKNWNVERERVESVAEHIFGVQMLAIAMKSEYEYDIDIMKVVFMLAVHELGEIIIGDLTMFELSKEEKAKREKEAVHKILCGLLDGKEIENLFKEFDSHSTKEAMFAYQCDKLECDLQSKLYDEEGCVDLNKQESNDSNDSLENELVKKLLSEEKSWSGMWLRFGQTVYPYDDNFKNVSKY
;
A
#
# COMPACT_ATOMS: atom_id res chain seq x y z
N VAL A 1 -19.99 -10.02 -5.78
CA VAL A 1 -20.58 -9.16 -4.75
C VAL A 1 -19.57 -8.83 -3.65
N MET A 2 -18.71 -9.78 -3.22
CA MET A 2 -17.75 -9.55 -2.13
C MET A 2 -16.69 -8.48 -2.48
N CYS A 3 -16.10 -8.51 -3.68
CA CYS A 3 -15.09 -7.55 -4.12
C CYS A 3 -15.57 -6.07 -4.09
N ASN A 4 -16.89 -5.83 -4.23
CA ASN A 4 -17.44 -4.48 -4.09
C ASN A 4 -17.29 -3.89 -2.67
N LYS A 5 -17.02 -4.71 -1.66
CA LYS A 5 -16.79 -4.23 -0.28
C LYS A 5 -15.53 -3.38 -0.18
N LEU A 6 -14.48 -3.67 -0.98
CA LEU A 6 -13.24 -2.90 -0.99
C LEU A 6 -13.45 -1.40 -1.31
N LYS A 7 -14.55 -1.06 -1.99
CA LYS A 7 -14.94 0.35 -2.24
C LYS A 7 -15.33 1.10 -0.97
N ASN A 8 -15.68 0.37 0.11
CA ASN A 8 -16.11 0.93 1.39
C ASN A 8 -15.06 0.73 2.50
N VAL A 9 -13.97 0.02 2.20
CA VAL A 9 -12.82 -0.11 3.10
C VAL A 9 -11.91 1.08 2.84
N ILE A 10 -11.92 2.04 3.77
CA ILE A 10 -11.04 3.20 3.70
C ILE A 10 -9.65 2.80 4.20
N ARG A 11 -8.61 3.26 3.53
CA ARG A 11 -7.21 3.00 3.92
C ARG A 11 -6.96 3.48 5.35
N THR A 12 -6.59 2.56 6.24
CA THR A 12 -6.40 2.82 7.67
C THR A 12 -5.26 3.80 7.93
N GLY A 13 -4.20 3.75 7.14
CA GLY A 13 -3.11 4.71 7.23
C GLY A 13 -3.59 6.16 7.16
N TRP A 14 -4.50 6.48 6.25
CA TRP A 14 -5.05 7.83 6.13
C TRP A 14 -5.94 8.22 7.29
N LYS A 15 -6.74 7.29 7.83
CA LYS A 15 -7.53 7.51 9.04
C LYS A 15 -6.65 7.79 10.25
N ASN A 16 -5.59 7.00 10.42
CA ASN A 16 -4.66 7.14 11.54
C ASN A 16 -3.98 8.51 11.54
N TRP A 17 -3.67 9.06 10.38
CA TRP A 17 -3.12 10.41 10.23
C TRP A 17 -4.17 11.52 10.20
N ASN A 18 -5.45 11.22 10.46
CA ASN A 18 -6.56 12.18 10.44
C ASN A 18 -6.61 13.00 9.14
N VAL A 19 -6.49 12.34 7.98
CA VAL A 19 -6.62 13.02 6.68
C VAL A 19 -8.00 13.65 6.57
N GLU A 20 -8.05 14.98 6.52
CA GLU A 20 -9.27 15.78 6.45
C GLU A 20 -9.65 16.02 4.98
N ARG A 21 -10.43 15.13 4.41
CA ARG A 21 -10.95 15.22 3.04
C ARG A 21 -12.36 14.66 2.97
N GLU A 22 -13.23 15.24 2.13
CA GLU A 22 -14.59 14.75 1.93
C GLU A 22 -14.61 13.27 1.52
N ARG A 23 -13.66 12.88 0.67
CA ARG A 23 -13.48 11.50 0.22
C ARG A 23 -12.04 11.07 0.40
N VAL A 24 -11.81 10.25 1.40
CA VAL A 24 -10.52 9.60 1.66
C VAL A 24 -10.44 8.31 0.84
N GLU A 25 -9.27 7.98 0.35
CA GLU A 25 -9.00 6.82 -0.48
C GLU A 25 -9.48 5.51 0.14
N SER A 26 -10.17 4.71 -0.67
CA SER A 26 -10.54 3.33 -0.37
C SER A 26 -9.50 2.34 -0.89
N VAL A 27 -9.50 1.12 -0.35
CA VAL A 27 -8.65 0.03 -0.85
C VAL A 27 -8.87 -0.24 -2.35
N ALA A 28 -10.10 -0.11 -2.85
CA ALA A 28 -10.36 -0.28 -4.28
C ALA A 28 -9.75 0.82 -5.16
N GLU A 29 -9.66 2.05 -4.65
CA GLU A 29 -9.01 3.16 -5.35
C GLU A 29 -7.50 3.01 -5.34
N HIS A 30 -6.92 2.60 -4.21
CA HIS A 30 -5.52 2.21 -4.10
C HIS A 30 -5.15 1.11 -5.12
N ILE A 31 -5.90 0.01 -5.17
CA ILE A 31 -5.67 -1.07 -6.14
C ILE A 31 -5.62 -0.52 -7.57
N PHE A 32 -6.56 0.35 -7.94
CA PHE A 32 -6.56 0.98 -9.26
C PHE A 32 -5.33 1.87 -9.47
N GLY A 33 -4.99 2.69 -8.48
CA GLY A 33 -3.81 3.58 -8.50
C GLY A 33 -2.51 2.81 -8.71
N VAL A 34 -2.32 1.73 -7.95
CA VAL A 34 -1.12 0.86 -8.06
C VAL A 34 -1.02 0.20 -9.44
N GLN A 35 -2.14 -0.27 -10.01
CA GLN A 35 -2.15 -0.86 -11.36
C GLN A 35 -1.75 0.17 -12.43
N MET A 36 -2.29 1.40 -12.34
CA MET A 36 -1.94 2.49 -13.24
C MET A 36 -0.48 2.91 -13.10
N LEU A 37 0.02 2.98 -11.86
CA LEU A 37 1.44 3.25 -11.59
C LEU A 37 2.36 2.18 -12.17
N ALA A 38 1.99 0.90 -12.04
CA ALA A 38 2.76 -0.21 -12.62
C ALA A 38 2.87 -0.11 -14.14
N ILE A 39 1.77 0.22 -14.81
CA ILE A 39 1.74 0.44 -16.26
C ILE A 39 2.63 1.64 -16.65
N ALA A 40 2.54 2.74 -15.90
CA ALA A 40 3.34 3.94 -16.13
C ALA A 40 4.85 3.66 -15.95
N MET A 41 5.23 3.05 -14.83
CA MET A 41 6.62 2.68 -14.54
C MET A 41 7.20 1.75 -15.62
N LYS A 42 6.45 0.73 -16.04
CA LYS A 42 6.87 -0.18 -17.12
C LYS A 42 6.99 0.53 -18.48
N SER A 43 6.19 1.56 -18.72
CA SER A 43 6.21 2.33 -19.97
C SER A 43 7.36 3.34 -20.01
N GLU A 44 7.76 3.88 -18.86
CA GLU A 44 8.84 4.87 -18.74
C GLU A 44 10.21 4.24 -18.65
N TYR A 45 10.31 3.07 -18.01
CA TYR A 45 11.59 2.40 -17.73
C TYR A 45 11.63 0.98 -18.31
N GLU A 46 12.82 0.53 -18.67
CA GLU A 46 13.05 -0.82 -19.15
C GLU A 46 13.06 -1.82 -17.97
N TYR A 47 11.99 -2.65 -17.90
CA TYR A 47 11.90 -3.78 -16.98
C TYR A 47 11.64 -5.07 -17.77
N ASP A 48 12.39 -6.11 -17.49
CA ASP A 48 12.13 -7.45 -18.06
C ASP A 48 11.11 -8.21 -17.21
N ILE A 49 9.84 -7.82 -17.30
CA ILE A 49 8.71 -8.36 -16.54
C ILE A 49 7.49 -8.58 -17.43
N ASP A 50 6.63 -9.51 -17.04
CA ASP A 50 5.29 -9.66 -17.60
C ASP A 50 4.33 -8.68 -16.92
N ILE A 51 4.07 -7.54 -17.57
CA ILE A 51 3.20 -6.50 -17.02
C ILE A 51 1.74 -6.97 -16.86
N MET A 52 1.25 -7.88 -17.71
CA MET A 52 -0.11 -8.41 -17.56
C MET A 52 -0.23 -9.24 -16.30
N LYS A 53 0.79 -10.04 -15.97
CA LYS A 53 0.87 -10.78 -14.72
C LYS A 53 0.95 -9.82 -13.52
N VAL A 54 1.78 -8.77 -13.60
CA VAL A 54 1.88 -7.75 -12.55
C VAL A 54 0.54 -7.09 -12.29
N VAL A 55 -0.14 -6.61 -13.31
CA VAL A 55 -1.45 -5.92 -13.17
C VAL A 55 -2.50 -6.87 -12.59
N PHE A 56 -2.51 -8.14 -12.98
CA PHE A 56 -3.41 -9.12 -12.39
C PHE A 56 -3.05 -9.42 -10.92
N MET A 57 -1.78 -9.56 -10.60
CA MET A 57 -1.29 -9.71 -9.23
C MET A 57 -1.73 -8.53 -8.35
N LEU A 58 -1.56 -7.31 -8.84
CA LEU A 58 -2.01 -6.08 -8.15
C LEU A 58 -3.55 -5.98 -8.05
N ALA A 59 -4.31 -6.56 -8.97
CA ALA A 59 -5.77 -6.60 -8.84
C ALA A 59 -6.26 -7.44 -7.64
N VAL A 60 -5.44 -8.37 -7.16
CA VAL A 60 -5.83 -9.32 -6.11
C VAL A 60 -5.01 -9.22 -4.81
N HIS A 61 -3.98 -8.36 -4.76
CA HIS A 61 -3.05 -8.30 -3.64
C HIS A 61 -3.70 -7.92 -2.31
N GLU A 62 -4.77 -7.11 -2.34
CA GLU A 62 -5.53 -6.69 -1.15
C GLU A 62 -6.85 -7.47 -0.98
N LEU A 63 -6.99 -8.62 -1.65
CA LEU A 63 -8.25 -9.37 -1.62
C LEU A 63 -8.64 -9.83 -0.21
N GLY A 64 -7.66 -10.10 0.65
CA GLY A 64 -7.85 -10.49 2.05
C GLY A 64 -8.59 -9.44 2.87
N GLU A 65 -8.41 -8.16 2.56
CA GLU A 65 -8.98 -7.03 3.29
C GLU A 65 -10.52 -6.94 3.20
N ILE A 66 -11.13 -7.66 2.27
CA ILE A 66 -12.60 -7.84 2.24
C ILE A 66 -13.13 -8.40 3.57
N ILE A 67 -12.33 -9.23 4.24
CA ILE A 67 -12.71 -9.93 5.48
C ILE A 67 -12.07 -9.31 6.69
N ILE A 68 -10.76 -9.00 6.63
CA ILE A 68 -10.00 -8.54 7.79
C ILE A 68 -9.94 -7.02 7.94
N GLY A 69 -10.32 -6.28 6.87
CA GLY A 69 -10.10 -4.83 6.79
C GLY A 69 -8.66 -4.46 6.43
N ASP A 70 -8.40 -3.18 6.16
CA ASP A 70 -7.06 -2.67 5.97
C ASP A 70 -6.36 -2.55 7.33
N LEU A 71 -5.32 -3.34 7.54
CA LEU A 71 -4.51 -3.37 8.76
C LEU A 71 -3.12 -2.84 8.46
N THR A 72 -2.67 -1.86 9.24
CA THR A 72 -1.33 -1.29 9.09
C THR A 72 -0.26 -2.21 9.68
N MET A 73 0.99 -1.96 9.30
CA MET A 73 2.16 -2.67 9.85
C MET A 73 2.41 -2.39 11.34
N PHE A 74 1.71 -1.41 11.92
CA PHE A 74 1.86 -1.03 13.32
C PHE A 74 0.82 -1.68 14.25
N GLU A 75 -0.30 -2.21 13.69
CA GLU A 75 -1.40 -2.79 14.47
C GLU A 75 -1.20 -4.27 14.79
N LEU A 76 -0.52 -5.00 13.91
CA LEU A 76 -0.27 -6.45 14.05
C LEU A 76 1.15 -6.82 13.68
N SER A 77 1.64 -7.95 14.21
CA SER A 77 2.87 -8.54 13.70
C SER A 77 2.71 -8.98 12.25
N LYS A 78 3.81 -8.95 11.48
CA LYS A 78 3.82 -9.38 10.08
C LYS A 78 3.30 -10.81 9.90
N GLU A 79 3.68 -11.70 10.82
CA GLU A 79 3.29 -13.12 10.80
C GLU A 79 1.79 -13.30 11.00
N GLU A 80 1.22 -12.59 11.97
CA GLU A 80 -0.22 -12.68 12.27
C GLU A 80 -1.05 -12.05 11.14
N LYS A 81 -0.63 -10.90 10.60
CA LYS A 81 -1.27 -10.27 9.45
C LYS A 81 -1.27 -11.22 8.25
N ALA A 82 -0.09 -11.74 7.85
CA ALA A 82 0.05 -12.65 6.71
C ALA A 82 -0.79 -13.93 6.88
N LYS A 83 -0.90 -14.46 8.09
CA LYS A 83 -1.75 -15.62 8.38
C LYS A 83 -3.22 -15.29 8.13
N ARG A 84 -3.72 -14.18 8.69
CA ARG A 84 -5.13 -13.78 8.53
C ARG A 84 -5.48 -13.47 7.08
N GLU A 85 -4.59 -12.82 6.35
CA GLU A 85 -4.77 -12.54 4.92
C GLU A 85 -4.87 -13.82 4.10
N LYS A 86 -3.98 -14.78 4.31
CA LYS A 86 -4.01 -16.09 3.63
C LYS A 86 -5.30 -16.87 3.90
N GLU A 87 -5.75 -16.89 5.15
CA GLU A 87 -7.02 -17.54 5.53
C GLU A 87 -8.22 -16.83 4.87
N ALA A 88 -8.22 -15.49 4.83
CA ALA A 88 -9.26 -14.69 4.22
C ALA A 88 -9.32 -14.91 2.70
N VAL A 89 -8.16 -14.85 2.01
CA VAL A 89 -8.06 -15.09 0.56
C VAL A 89 -8.51 -16.50 0.21
N HIS A 90 -8.06 -17.51 0.94
CA HIS A 90 -8.53 -18.90 0.74
C HIS A 90 -10.05 -19.01 0.86
N LYS A 91 -10.64 -18.39 1.89
CA LYS A 91 -12.10 -18.40 2.11
C LYS A 91 -12.87 -17.71 0.98
N ILE A 92 -12.33 -16.63 0.41
CA ILE A 92 -12.96 -15.89 -0.70
C ILE A 92 -12.91 -16.70 -2.00
N LEU A 93 -11.80 -17.38 -2.25
CA LEU A 93 -11.53 -18.05 -3.52
C LEU A 93 -11.96 -19.53 -3.55
N CYS A 94 -12.23 -20.10 -2.38
CA CYS A 94 -12.65 -21.50 -2.27
C CYS A 94 -13.91 -21.78 -3.09
N GLY A 95 -13.83 -22.77 -3.97
CA GLY A 95 -14.95 -23.17 -4.84
C GLY A 95 -15.08 -22.38 -6.14
N LEU A 96 -14.23 -21.38 -6.39
CA LEU A 96 -14.15 -20.74 -7.71
C LEU A 96 -13.29 -21.57 -8.67
N LEU A 97 -13.64 -21.56 -9.98
CA LEU A 97 -12.92 -22.32 -11.01
C LEU A 97 -11.42 -22.00 -11.00
N ASP A 98 -11.06 -20.72 -11.04
CA ASP A 98 -9.67 -20.25 -11.09
C ASP A 98 -9.14 -19.87 -9.71
N GLY A 99 -9.86 -20.22 -8.64
CA GLY A 99 -9.53 -19.81 -7.27
C GLY A 99 -8.12 -20.19 -6.85
N LYS A 100 -7.64 -21.36 -7.27
CA LYS A 100 -6.28 -21.84 -6.97
C LYS A 100 -5.20 -21.01 -7.67
N GLU A 101 -5.42 -20.60 -8.90
CA GLU A 101 -4.48 -19.78 -9.68
C GLU A 101 -4.38 -18.37 -9.08
N ILE A 102 -5.53 -17.79 -8.73
CA ILE A 102 -5.58 -16.47 -8.07
C ILE A 102 -4.89 -16.52 -6.69
N GLU A 103 -5.14 -17.58 -5.90
CA GLU A 103 -4.47 -17.79 -4.61
C GLU A 103 -2.95 -17.92 -4.77
N ASN A 104 -2.48 -18.56 -5.84
CA ASN A 104 -1.05 -18.66 -6.12
C ASN A 104 -0.43 -17.30 -6.48
N LEU A 105 -1.12 -16.46 -7.27
CA LEU A 105 -0.68 -15.09 -7.55
C LEU A 105 -0.59 -14.23 -6.29
N PHE A 106 -1.58 -14.34 -5.40
CA PHE A 106 -1.54 -13.68 -4.10
C PHE A 106 -0.32 -14.10 -3.27
N LYS A 107 -0.06 -15.43 -3.21
CA LYS A 107 1.12 -15.96 -2.49
C LYS A 107 2.44 -15.54 -3.13
N GLU A 108 2.49 -15.44 -4.45
CA GLU A 108 3.66 -14.96 -5.16
C GLU A 108 3.93 -13.49 -4.83
N PHE A 109 2.91 -12.64 -4.79
CA PHE A 109 3.02 -11.25 -4.33
C PHE A 109 3.55 -11.19 -2.90
N ASP A 110 2.92 -11.88 -1.96
CA ASP A 110 3.30 -11.88 -0.53
C ASP A 110 4.75 -12.37 -0.29
N SER A 111 5.23 -13.30 -1.13
CA SER A 111 6.59 -13.84 -0.99
C SER A 111 7.69 -12.94 -1.58
N HIS A 112 7.36 -11.99 -2.44
CA HIS A 112 8.29 -11.14 -3.20
C HIS A 112 9.37 -11.94 -3.95
N SER A 113 9.09 -13.20 -4.32
CA SER A 113 10.10 -14.17 -4.77
C SER A 113 10.44 -14.07 -6.26
N THR A 114 9.60 -13.39 -7.05
CA THR A 114 9.81 -13.19 -8.49
C THR A 114 10.05 -11.72 -8.81
N LYS A 115 10.61 -11.45 -9.99
CA LYS A 115 10.82 -10.09 -10.48
C LYS A 115 9.50 -9.33 -10.63
N GLU A 116 8.43 -10.01 -11.05
CA GLU A 116 7.09 -9.46 -11.14
C GLU A 116 6.53 -9.10 -9.76
N ALA A 117 6.66 -9.99 -8.77
CA ALA A 117 6.20 -9.75 -7.41
C ALA A 117 6.97 -8.62 -6.72
N MET A 118 8.30 -8.55 -6.91
CA MET A 118 9.11 -7.47 -6.38
C MET A 118 8.77 -6.12 -7.02
N PHE A 119 8.55 -6.09 -8.34
CA PHE A 119 8.12 -4.89 -9.04
C PHE A 119 6.73 -4.43 -8.56
N ALA A 120 5.77 -5.38 -8.45
CA ALA A 120 4.43 -5.11 -7.93
C ALA A 120 4.49 -4.53 -6.50
N TYR A 121 5.31 -5.11 -5.63
CA TYR A 121 5.51 -4.63 -4.26
C TYR A 121 6.07 -3.21 -4.21
N GLN A 122 7.05 -2.88 -5.05
CA GLN A 122 7.57 -1.53 -5.13
C GLN A 122 6.49 -0.54 -5.61
N CYS A 123 5.65 -0.93 -6.60
CA CYS A 123 4.52 -0.11 -7.05
C CYS A 123 3.52 0.15 -5.92
N ASP A 124 3.15 -0.88 -5.15
CA ASP A 124 2.24 -0.78 -4.02
C ASP A 124 2.73 0.26 -2.99
N LYS A 125 4.02 0.21 -2.64
CA LYS A 125 4.58 1.14 -1.66
C LYS A 125 4.74 2.56 -2.21
N LEU A 126 5.20 2.69 -3.44
CA LEU A 126 5.37 4.00 -4.08
C LEU A 126 4.02 4.71 -4.30
N GLU A 127 2.95 3.99 -4.60
CA GLU A 127 1.62 4.58 -4.74
C GLU A 127 1.16 5.26 -3.45
N CYS A 128 1.35 4.62 -2.29
CA CYS A 128 1.08 5.22 -0.99
C CYS A 128 1.93 6.48 -0.74
N ASP A 129 3.21 6.45 -1.11
CA ASP A 129 4.10 7.61 -1.00
C ASP A 129 3.58 8.79 -1.85
N LEU A 130 3.16 8.53 -3.10
CA LEU A 130 2.62 9.55 -4.00
C LEU A 130 1.24 10.07 -3.55
N GLN A 131 0.39 9.19 -3.02
CA GLN A 131 -0.90 9.60 -2.47
C GLN A 131 -0.73 10.49 -1.23
N SER A 132 0.26 10.20 -0.37
CA SER A 132 0.58 11.07 0.76
C SER A 132 0.97 12.48 0.31
N LYS A 133 1.74 12.58 -0.78
CA LYS A 133 2.12 13.87 -1.36
C LYS A 133 0.91 14.66 -1.85
N LEU A 134 -0.03 13.99 -2.53
CA LEU A 134 -1.25 14.64 -2.98
C LEU A 134 -2.05 15.21 -1.81
N TYR A 135 -2.22 14.46 -0.72
CA TYR A 135 -2.92 14.93 0.48
C TYR A 135 -2.20 16.07 1.18
N ASP A 136 -0.88 16.06 1.20
CA ASP A 136 -0.07 17.13 1.80
C ASP A 136 -0.18 18.43 0.98
N GLU A 137 -0.10 18.34 -0.35
CA GLU A 137 -0.29 19.46 -1.28
C GLU A 137 -1.70 20.07 -1.20
N GLU A 138 -2.73 19.25 -0.94
CA GLU A 138 -4.10 19.69 -0.71
C GLU A 138 -4.33 20.24 0.72
N GLY A 139 -3.33 20.14 1.61
CA GLY A 139 -3.44 20.59 3.00
C GLY A 139 -4.36 19.74 3.86
N CYS A 140 -4.47 18.44 3.55
CA CYS A 140 -5.39 17.52 4.22
C CYS A 140 -4.90 17.02 5.58
N VAL A 141 -3.64 17.28 5.97
CA VAL A 141 -3.07 16.82 7.23
C VAL A 141 -2.49 17.98 8.03
N ASP A 142 -2.97 18.15 9.25
CA ASP A 142 -2.45 19.13 10.22
C ASP A 142 -1.50 18.44 11.19
N LEU A 143 -0.20 18.68 11.04
CA LEU A 143 0.84 18.10 11.92
C LEU A 143 0.69 18.54 13.37
N ASN A 144 0.15 19.75 13.66
CA ASN A 144 -0.02 20.21 15.04
C ASN A 144 -1.07 19.38 15.80
N LYS A 145 -2.01 18.75 15.09
CA LYS A 145 -3.01 17.87 15.69
C LYS A 145 -2.49 16.45 15.97
N GLN A 146 -1.30 16.09 15.46
CA GLN A 146 -0.76 14.74 15.63
C GLN A 146 -0.14 14.51 17.02
N GLU A 147 0.28 15.54 17.76
CA GLU A 147 0.83 15.40 19.11
C GLU A 147 -0.17 14.77 20.12
N SER A 148 -1.48 14.93 19.87
CA SER A 148 -2.55 14.36 20.69
C SER A 148 -3.30 13.22 20.00
N ASN A 149 -2.71 12.64 18.97
CA ASN A 149 -3.35 11.58 18.15
C ASN A 149 -2.98 10.19 18.67
N ASP A 150 -3.59 9.76 19.76
CA ASP A 150 -3.37 8.45 20.40
C ASP A 150 -3.83 7.26 19.54
N SER A 151 -4.55 7.52 18.43
CA SER A 151 -5.01 6.46 17.53
C SER A 151 -4.00 6.11 16.44
N ASN A 152 -2.87 6.82 16.34
CA ASN A 152 -1.86 6.60 15.33
C ASN A 152 -0.63 5.88 15.88
N ASP A 153 -0.65 4.55 15.90
CA ASP A 153 0.46 3.71 16.38
C ASP A 153 1.78 3.97 15.64
N SER A 154 1.73 4.55 14.42
CA SER A 154 2.96 4.89 13.69
C SER A 154 3.79 5.97 14.38
N LEU A 155 3.15 6.83 15.17
CA LEU A 155 3.84 7.88 15.94
C LEU A 155 4.74 7.31 17.05
N GLU A 156 4.55 6.07 17.47
CA GLU A 156 5.44 5.39 18.40
C GLU A 156 6.74 4.85 17.74
N ASN A 157 6.78 4.80 16.41
CA ASN A 157 7.93 4.31 15.68
C ASN A 157 9.08 5.34 15.68
N GLU A 158 10.26 4.95 16.14
CA GLU A 158 11.43 5.83 16.29
C GLU A 158 11.92 6.44 14.95
N LEU A 159 11.79 5.69 13.83
CA LEU A 159 12.13 6.24 12.52
C LEU A 159 11.13 7.31 12.10
N VAL A 160 9.84 7.09 12.31
CA VAL A 160 8.78 8.08 12.00
C VAL A 160 9.01 9.35 12.84
N LYS A 161 9.23 9.24 14.15
CA LYS A 161 9.54 10.37 15.04
C LYS A 161 10.75 11.18 14.53
N LYS A 162 11.82 10.46 14.19
CA LYS A 162 13.04 11.07 13.64
C LYS A 162 12.74 11.83 12.35
N LEU A 163 12.08 11.19 11.39
CA LEU A 163 11.79 11.79 10.10
C LEU A 163 10.84 12.97 10.20
N LEU A 164 9.83 12.93 11.08
CA LEU A 164 8.96 14.08 11.35
C LEU A 164 9.73 15.29 11.89
N SER A 165 10.82 15.06 12.64
CA SER A 165 11.67 16.15 13.14
C SER A 165 12.65 16.70 12.09
N GLU A 166 13.01 15.91 11.08
CA GLU A 166 13.97 16.27 10.02
C GLU A 166 13.30 16.89 8.80
N GLU A 167 12.12 16.39 8.42
CA GLU A 167 11.39 16.82 7.23
C GLU A 167 10.45 17.99 7.53
N LYS A 168 10.27 18.85 6.53
CA LYS A 168 9.44 20.07 6.67
C LYS A 168 7.96 19.83 6.40
N SER A 169 7.61 18.68 5.84
CA SER A 169 6.26 18.32 5.44
C SER A 169 5.92 16.89 5.84
N TRP A 170 4.64 16.61 5.98
CA TRP A 170 4.15 15.27 6.28
C TRP A 170 4.50 14.27 5.18
N SER A 171 4.29 14.66 3.92
CA SER A 171 4.66 13.79 2.79
C SER A 171 6.16 13.59 2.68
N GLY A 172 6.98 14.58 3.07
CA GLY A 172 8.43 14.41 3.16
C GLY A 172 8.82 13.26 4.09
N MET A 173 8.17 13.16 5.25
CA MET A 173 8.35 12.02 6.16
C MET A 173 7.97 10.70 5.48
N TRP A 174 6.79 10.61 4.81
CA TRP A 174 6.34 9.42 4.10
C TRP A 174 7.35 8.96 3.04
N LEU A 175 7.75 9.86 2.15
CA LEU A 175 8.71 9.58 1.08
C LEU A 175 10.07 9.09 1.64
N ARG A 176 10.58 9.76 2.68
CA ARG A 176 11.84 9.36 3.32
C ARG A 176 11.73 8.03 4.06
N PHE A 177 10.59 7.77 4.70
CA PHE A 177 10.31 6.48 5.30
C PHE A 177 10.31 5.39 4.23
N GLY A 178 9.57 5.58 3.13
CA GLY A 178 9.52 4.64 2.00
C GLY A 178 10.91 4.35 1.43
N GLN A 179 11.70 5.38 1.14
CA GLN A 179 13.08 5.25 0.65
C GLN A 179 14.02 4.51 1.61
N THR A 180 13.74 4.54 2.91
CA THR A 180 14.57 3.91 3.94
C THR A 180 14.19 2.45 4.16
N VAL A 181 12.89 2.14 4.15
CA VAL A 181 12.34 0.86 4.59
C VAL A 181 12.09 -0.09 3.43
N TYR A 182 11.67 0.44 2.26
CA TYR A 182 11.29 -0.40 1.12
C TYR A 182 12.46 -0.63 0.15
N PRO A 183 12.50 -1.79 -0.52
CA PRO A 183 13.58 -2.16 -1.42
C PRO A 183 13.44 -1.50 -2.80
N TYR A 184 13.26 -0.17 -2.83
CA TYR A 184 13.16 0.56 -4.09
C TYR A 184 14.46 0.45 -4.90
N ASP A 185 14.32 0.11 -6.17
CA ASP A 185 15.41 0.28 -7.14
C ASP A 185 15.61 1.77 -7.51
N ASP A 186 16.59 2.06 -8.34
CA ASP A 186 16.95 3.44 -8.66
C ASP A 186 15.85 4.21 -9.40
N ASN A 187 15.02 3.52 -10.22
CA ASN A 187 13.91 4.14 -10.92
C ASN A 187 12.80 4.53 -9.94
N PHE A 188 12.42 3.62 -9.03
CA PHE A 188 11.46 3.89 -7.97
C PHE A 188 11.93 5.00 -7.03
N LYS A 189 13.22 4.98 -6.63
CA LYS A 189 13.81 6.07 -5.83
C LYS A 189 13.78 7.41 -6.54
N ASN A 190 13.97 7.43 -7.86
CA ASN A 190 13.91 8.66 -8.62
C ASN A 190 12.49 9.23 -8.68
N VAL A 191 11.48 8.38 -8.95
CA VAL A 191 10.08 8.79 -8.96
C VAL A 191 9.62 9.26 -7.57
N SER A 192 10.03 8.60 -6.49
CA SER A 192 9.68 8.99 -5.12
C SER A 192 10.29 10.32 -4.66
N LYS A 193 11.18 10.96 -5.44
CA LYS A 193 11.74 12.29 -5.12
C LYS A 193 10.88 13.44 -5.63
N TYR A 194 9.96 13.18 -6.57
CA TYR A 194 9.07 14.18 -7.13
C TYR A 194 7.80 14.37 -6.30
#